data_c0a737cea9ba217a39043f41caa11aab
#
_entry.id   c0a737cea9ba217a39043f41caa11aab
#
_cell.length_a   1.000
_cell.length_b   1.000
_cell.length_c   1.000
_cell.angle_alpha   90.00
_cell.angle_beta   90.00
_cell.angle_gamma   90.00
#
_symmetry.space_group_name_H-M   'P 1'
#
loop_
_entity.id
_entity.type
_entity.pdbx_description
1 polymer ?
#
loop_
_entity_poly.entity_id
_entity_poly.type
_entity_poly.pdbx_seq_one_letter_code
_entity_poly.pdbx_strand_id
1 'polypeptide(L)'
;MTRIALITGAADGIGWAMAQRFAAAGCRVALADLDGDRAAARAVELGAPHLALRADVADEASVVAMIDETVARMAGLDILVNNAGIGDSHKPTLEQDLATFDRILRVHLDGTFVASREAARAMATRGGAILNVSSIAGLTGLPRRNAYGAAKAGIAAMTKSMACEWAGVGIRVNAIAPGYVGTALVAKLVETGRIDQARLERRIPLGRFADPAEIAEAAWFLCSPAASYVTGAVLSVDGGWSAFGDAGDASG
;
A
#
# COMPACT_ATOMS: atom_id res chain seq x y z
N MET A 1 -24.13 -4.64 -7.43
CA MET A 1 -23.73 -3.21 -7.44
C MET A 1 -22.24 -3.11 -7.76
N THR A 2 -21.83 -2.11 -8.51
CA THR A 2 -20.40 -1.85 -8.81
C THR A 2 -19.72 -1.33 -7.54
N ARG A 3 -18.61 -1.98 -7.12
CA ARG A 3 -17.87 -1.55 -5.93
C ARG A 3 -17.03 -0.32 -6.20
N ILE A 4 -16.84 0.49 -5.17
CA ILE A 4 -16.08 1.72 -5.19
C ILE A 4 -14.79 1.49 -4.39
N ALA A 5 -13.65 1.70 -5.04
CA ALA A 5 -12.32 1.56 -4.45
C ALA A 5 -11.59 2.91 -4.43
N LEU A 6 -11.08 3.30 -3.27
CA LEU A 6 -10.18 4.44 -3.11
C LEU A 6 -8.76 3.90 -2.89
N ILE A 7 -7.81 4.37 -3.68
CA ILE A 7 -6.41 3.94 -3.62
C ILE A 7 -5.53 5.17 -3.43
N THR A 8 -4.74 5.21 -2.36
CA THR A 8 -3.77 6.30 -2.11
C THR A 8 -2.42 6.00 -2.76
N GLY A 9 -1.72 7.05 -3.24
CA GLY A 9 -0.49 6.89 -4.02
C GLY A 9 -0.74 6.15 -5.34
N ALA A 10 -1.88 6.45 -6.00
CA ALA A 10 -2.37 5.70 -7.16
C ALA A 10 -1.81 6.19 -8.51
N ALA A 11 -1.03 7.26 -8.54
CA ALA A 11 -0.52 7.83 -9.78
C ALA A 11 0.67 7.07 -10.36
N ASP A 12 1.33 6.17 -9.60
CA ASP A 12 2.53 5.45 -10.04
C ASP A 12 2.70 4.08 -9.37
N GLY A 13 3.63 3.28 -9.91
CA GLY A 13 4.13 2.05 -9.32
C GLY A 13 3.04 1.06 -8.92
N ILE A 14 3.14 0.55 -7.69
CA ILE A 14 2.21 -0.45 -7.14
C ILE A 14 0.77 0.10 -7.07
N GLY A 15 0.61 1.37 -6.65
CA GLY A 15 -0.71 2.00 -6.55
C GLY A 15 -1.41 2.09 -7.91
N TRP A 16 -0.67 2.45 -8.95
CA TRP A 16 -1.20 2.46 -10.32
C TRP A 16 -1.57 1.06 -10.82
N ALA A 17 -0.73 0.07 -10.60
CA ALA A 17 -1.04 -1.32 -10.95
C ALA A 17 -2.30 -1.83 -10.23
N MET A 18 -2.48 -1.49 -8.96
CA MET A 18 -3.71 -1.80 -8.22
C MET A 18 -4.92 -1.08 -8.83
N ALA A 19 -4.80 0.21 -9.20
CA ALA A 19 -5.89 0.95 -9.83
C ALA A 19 -6.34 0.28 -11.14
N GLN A 20 -5.40 -0.11 -11.99
CA GLN A 20 -5.67 -0.86 -13.23
C GLN A 20 -6.37 -2.19 -12.94
N ARG A 21 -5.85 -2.96 -11.97
CA ARG A 21 -6.41 -4.29 -11.62
C ARG A 21 -7.82 -4.19 -11.07
N PHE A 22 -8.09 -3.20 -10.20
CA PHE A 22 -9.41 -3.00 -9.61
C PHE A 22 -10.41 -2.49 -10.65
N ALA A 23 -9.99 -1.60 -11.55
CA ALA A 23 -10.81 -1.16 -12.68
C ALA A 23 -11.17 -2.32 -13.62
N ALA A 24 -10.19 -3.17 -13.97
CA ALA A 24 -10.41 -4.37 -14.79
C ALA A 24 -11.35 -5.39 -14.12
N ALA A 25 -11.43 -5.38 -12.78
CA ALA A 25 -12.40 -6.18 -12.01
C ALA A 25 -13.80 -5.54 -11.92
N GLY A 26 -14.03 -4.41 -12.60
CA GLY A 26 -15.32 -3.72 -12.63
C GLY A 26 -15.54 -2.76 -11.46
N CYS A 27 -14.53 -2.40 -10.68
CA CYS A 27 -14.65 -1.35 -9.67
C CYS A 27 -14.64 0.03 -10.32
N ARG A 28 -15.37 0.97 -9.73
CA ARG A 28 -15.11 2.39 -9.92
C ARG A 28 -13.96 2.77 -8.98
N VAL A 29 -12.90 3.36 -9.51
CA VAL A 29 -11.69 3.67 -8.74
C VAL A 29 -11.55 5.17 -8.55
N ALA A 30 -11.34 5.60 -7.30
CA ALA A 30 -10.84 6.92 -6.95
C ALA A 30 -9.31 6.81 -6.76
N LEU A 31 -8.58 7.53 -7.60
CA LEU A 31 -7.12 7.60 -7.57
C LEU A 31 -6.71 8.84 -6.77
N ALA A 32 -6.21 8.64 -5.57
CA ALA A 32 -5.71 9.73 -4.74
C ALA A 32 -4.18 9.76 -4.75
N ASP A 33 -3.62 10.94 -4.98
CA ASP A 33 -2.17 11.15 -4.98
C ASP A 33 -1.82 12.59 -4.57
N LEU A 34 -0.61 12.78 -4.06
CA LEU A 34 -0.08 14.12 -3.79
C LEU A 34 0.10 14.91 -5.12
N ASP A 35 0.46 14.19 -6.19
CA ASP A 35 0.50 14.70 -7.56
C ASP A 35 -0.90 14.53 -8.20
N GLY A 36 -1.76 15.52 -7.96
CA GLY A 36 -3.14 15.53 -8.49
C GLY A 36 -3.21 15.53 -10.01
N ASP A 37 -2.28 16.18 -10.69
CA ASP A 37 -2.26 16.24 -12.17
C ASP A 37 -1.95 14.87 -12.76
N ARG A 38 -0.99 14.16 -12.17
CA ARG A 38 -0.67 12.80 -12.56
C ARG A 38 -1.82 11.82 -12.25
N ALA A 39 -2.49 11.98 -11.10
CA ALA A 39 -3.68 11.20 -10.79
C ALA A 39 -4.80 11.44 -11.81
N ALA A 40 -5.00 12.71 -12.24
CA ALA A 40 -5.97 13.05 -13.26
C ALA A 40 -5.65 12.41 -14.62
N ALA A 41 -4.39 12.46 -15.06
CA ALA A 41 -3.95 11.78 -16.27
C ALA A 41 -4.21 10.26 -16.21
N ARG A 42 -3.95 9.61 -15.07
CA ARG A 42 -4.21 8.20 -14.85
C ARG A 42 -5.70 7.84 -14.84
N ALA A 43 -6.54 8.70 -14.28
CA ALA A 43 -7.99 8.50 -14.33
C ALA A 43 -8.53 8.57 -15.75
N VAL A 44 -7.98 9.48 -16.58
CA VAL A 44 -8.30 9.55 -18.02
C VAL A 44 -7.84 8.29 -18.75
N GLU A 45 -6.65 7.77 -18.46
CA GLU A 45 -6.11 6.54 -19.04
C GLU A 45 -6.98 5.31 -18.72
N LEU A 46 -7.53 5.22 -17.49
CA LEU A 46 -8.49 4.18 -17.13
C LEU A 46 -9.85 4.33 -17.80
N GLY A 47 -10.20 5.53 -18.24
CA GLY A 47 -11.52 5.87 -18.78
C GLY A 47 -12.57 6.18 -17.71
N ALA A 48 -13.78 6.51 -18.16
CA ALA A 48 -14.90 6.72 -17.23
C ALA A 48 -15.43 5.38 -16.67
N PRO A 49 -15.91 5.34 -15.41
CA PRO A 49 -16.23 6.42 -14.48
C PRO A 49 -15.25 6.50 -13.28
N HIS A 50 -13.97 6.72 -13.54
CA HIS A 50 -12.96 6.83 -12.47
C HIS A 50 -12.80 8.28 -12.01
N LEU A 51 -12.29 8.48 -10.77
CA LEU A 51 -12.14 9.76 -10.11
C LEU A 51 -10.67 10.00 -9.78
N ALA A 52 -10.15 11.21 -10.02
CA ALA A 52 -8.86 11.64 -9.52
C ALA A 52 -9.04 12.62 -8.36
N LEU A 53 -8.20 12.48 -7.33
CA LEU A 53 -8.17 13.34 -6.15
C LEU A 53 -6.73 13.72 -5.83
N ARG A 54 -6.51 15.00 -5.54
CA ARG A 54 -5.26 15.42 -4.91
C ARG A 54 -5.37 15.27 -3.41
N ALA A 55 -4.47 14.52 -2.77
CA ALA A 55 -4.47 14.33 -1.33
C ALA A 55 -3.05 14.16 -0.77
N ASP A 56 -2.80 14.83 0.35
CA ASP A 56 -1.62 14.59 1.19
C ASP A 56 -2.02 13.70 2.38
N VAL A 57 -1.54 12.46 2.39
CA VAL A 57 -1.85 11.52 3.48
C VAL A 57 -1.17 11.89 4.81
N ALA A 58 -0.22 12.81 4.80
CA ALA A 58 0.42 13.34 6.01
C ALA A 58 -0.39 14.47 6.68
N ASP A 59 -1.46 14.93 6.04
CA ASP A 59 -2.38 15.95 6.56
C ASP A 59 -3.77 15.35 6.82
N GLU A 60 -4.19 15.33 8.08
CA GLU A 60 -5.47 14.77 8.49
C GLU A 60 -6.66 15.42 7.77
N ALA A 61 -6.66 16.75 7.63
CA ALA A 61 -7.75 17.45 6.94
C ALA A 61 -7.85 17.06 5.47
N SER A 62 -6.71 16.89 4.81
CA SER A 62 -6.65 16.41 3.42
C SER A 62 -7.17 14.99 3.28
N VAL A 63 -6.87 14.10 4.24
CA VAL A 63 -7.38 12.72 4.24
C VAL A 63 -8.89 12.68 4.45
N VAL A 64 -9.41 13.46 5.40
CA VAL A 64 -10.86 13.57 5.63
C VAL A 64 -11.56 14.05 4.37
N ALA A 65 -11.09 15.14 3.76
CA ALA A 65 -11.65 15.66 2.51
C ALA A 65 -11.61 14.65 1.35
N MET A 66 -10.54 13.88 1.23
CA MET A 66 -10.39 12.81 0.23
C MET A 66 -11.48 11.72 0.39
N ILE A 67 -11.74 11.27 1.61
CA ILE A 67 -12.79 10.27 1.89
C ILE A 67 -14.17 10.86 1.60
N ASP A 68 -14.47 12.06 2.12
CA ASP A 68 -15.76 12.72 1.94
C ASP A 68 -16.07 12.97 0.46
N GLU A 69 -15.09 13.46 -0.30
CA GLU A 69 -15.25 13.69 -1.74
C GLU A 69 -15.47 12.37 -2.50
N THR A 70 -14.76 11.30 -2.13
CA THR A 70 -14.99 9.97 -2.71
C THR A 70 -16.42 9.52 -2.47
N VAL A 71 -16.90 9.58 -1.23
CA VAL A 71 -18.25 9.16 -0.85
C VAL A 71 -19.31 9.99 -1.58
N ALA A 72 -19.14 11.30 -1.61
CA ALA A 72 -20.09 12.22 -2.25
C ALA A 72 -20.18 12.01 -3.78
N ARG A 73 -19.04 11.93 -4.46
CA ARG A 73 -18.99 11.87 -5.93
C ARG A 73 -19.23 10.48 -6.49
N MET A 74 -18.92 9.44 -5.72
CA MET A 74 -19.06 8.06 -6.18
C MET A 74 -20.23 7.32 -5.53
N ALA A 75 -20.96 7.95 -4.60
CA ALA A 75 -22.11 7.42 -3.87
C ALA A 75 -21.75 6.24 -2.93
N GLY A 76 -20.57 6.30 -2.31
CA GLY A 76 -20.14 5.35 -1.30
C GLY A 76 -18.65 5.03 -1.34
N LEU A 77 -18.26 4.10 -0.47
CA LEU A 77 -16.90 3.55 -0.41
C LEU A 77 -17.00 2.09 0.04
N ASP A 78 -16.46 1.16 -0.73
CA ASP A 78 -16.49 -0.28 -0.44
C ASP A 78 -15.09 -0.85 -0.19
N ILE A 79 -14.05 -0.20 -0.72
CA ILE A 79 -12.66 -0.63 -0.59
C ILE A 79 -11.76 0.59 -0.38
N LEU A 80 -10.91 0.53 0.64
CA LEU A 80 -9.78 1.45 0.81
C LEU A 80 -8.46 0.69 0.64
N VAL A 81 -7.53 1.25 -0.15
CA VAL A 81 -6.14 0.77 -0.23
C VAL A 81 -5.19 1.86 0.24
N ASN A 82 -4.57 1.66 1.40
CA ASN A 82 -3.54 2.52 1.94
C ASN A 82 -2.17 2.12 1.36
N ASN A 83 -1.82 2.72 0.22
CA ASN A 83 -0.58 2.43 -0.50
C ASN A 83 0.41 3.61 -0.50
N ALA A 84 -0.06 4.85 -0.36
CA ALA A 84 0.80 6.02 -0.38
C ALA A 84 1.99 5.90 0.58
N GLY A 85 3.16 6.33 0.14
CA GLY A 85 4.37 6.24 0.94
C GLY A 85 5.57 6.93 0.31
N ILE A 86 6.61 7.13 1.11
CA ILE A 86 7.89 7.72 0.72
C ILE A 86 9.06 6.79 1.06
N GLY A 87 10.18 7.01 0.40
CA GLY A 87 11.42 6.28 0.70
C GLY A 87 12.05 6.69 2.03
N ASP A 88 12.96 5.84 2.54
CA ASP A 88 13.79 6.15 3.71
C ASP A 88 15.10 6.86 3.30
N SER A 89 15.80 7.46 4.27
CA SER A 89 17.04 8.17 4.08
C SER A 89 18.22 7.28 3.65
N HIS A 90 18.17 5.98 3.98
CA HIS A 90 19.24 4.99 3.82
C HIS A 90 20.57 5.33 4.54
N LYS A 91 20.56 6.34 5.42
CA LYS A 91 21.71 6.70 6.24
C LYS A 91 21.96 5.67 7.35
N PRO A 92 23.20 5.48 7.80
CA PRO A 92 23.46 4.76 9.05
C PRO A 92 22.62 5.32 10.21
N THR A 93 22.24 4.48 11.15
CA THR A 93 21.34 4.87 12.27
C THR A 93 21.87 6.08 13.05
N LEU A 94 23.19 6.15 13.26
CA LEU A 94 23.83 7.26 13.99
C LEU A 94 23.79 8.60 13.24
N GLU A 95 23.45 8.60 11.95
CA GLU A 95 23.36 9.79 11.10
C GLU A 95 21.91 10.14 10.72
N GLN A 96 20.93 9.36 11.22
CA GLN A 96 19.51 9.62 10.96
C GLN A 96 19.02 10.73 11.86
N ASP A 97 18.34 11.71 11.27
CA ASP A 97 17.71 12.81 12.01
C ASP A 97 16.25 12.52 12.34
N LEU A 98 15.77 13.07 13.46
CA LEU A 98 14.42 12.85 13.94
C LEU A 98 13.35 13.43 13.01
N ALA A 99 13.62 14.56 12.36
CA ALA A 99 12.65 15.21 11.47
C ALA A 99 12.32 14.31 10.26
N THR A 100 13.35 13.66 9.67
CA THR A 100 13.15 12.68 8.61
C THR A 100 12.43 11.44 9.13
N PHE A 101 12.77 10.96 10.34
CA PHE A 101 12.12 9.84 10.99
C PHE A 101 10.61 10.12 11.17
N ASP A 102 10.26 11.25 11.79
CA ASP A 102 8.87 11.65 12.06
C ASP A 102 8.07 11.85 10.76
N ARG A 103 8.70 12.44 9.73
CA ARG A 103 8.05 12.60 8.42
C ARG A 103 7.67 11.24 7.81
N ILE A 104 8.53 10.24 7.92
CA ILE A 104 8.27 8.90 7.39
C ILE A 104 7.11 8.25 8.18
N LEU A 105 7.12 8.34 9.52
CA LEU A 105 6.01 7.84 10.34
C LEU A 105 4.69 8.53 9.98
N ARG A 106 4.71 9.86 9.85
CA ARG A 106 3.51 10.65 9.53
C ARG A 106 2.89 10.23 8.21
N VAL A 107 3.68 10.09 7.15
CA VAL A 107 3.15 9.66 5.84
C VAL A 107 2.62 8.23 5.89
N HIS A 108 3.41 7.30 6.45
CA HIS A 108 3.07 5.88 6.37
C HIS A 108 2.09 5.44 7.46
N LEU A 109 2.38 5.76 8.72
CA LEU A 109 1.65 5.23 9.87
C LEU A 109 0.41 6.07 10.18
N ASP A 110 0.60 7.39 10.39
CA ASP A 110 -0.52 8.29 10.72
C ASP A 110 -1.49 8.38 9.54
N GLY A 111 -0.97 8.53 8.30
CA GLY A 111 -1.81 8.56 7.10
C GLY A 111 -2.65 7.28 6.94
N THR A 112 -2.07 6.10 7.15
CA THR A 112 -2.81 4.83 7.14
C THR A 112 -3.86 4.77 8.24
N PHE A 113 -3.53 5.25 9.45
CA PHE A 113 -4.47 5.29 10.56
C PHE A 113 -5.67 6.18 10.26
N VAL A 114 -5.42 7.43 9.88
CA VAL A 114 -6.49 8.42 9.61
C VAL A 114 -7.38 7.95 8.46
N ALA A 115 -6.79 7.53 7.34
CA ALA A 115 -7.57 7.06 6.20
C ALA A 115 -8.41 5.82 6.53
N SER A 116 -7.85 4.86 7.29
CA SER A 116 -8.61 3.67 7.71
C SER A 116 -9.76 4.02 8.64
N ARG A 117 -9.55 4.94 9.60
CA ARG A 117 -10.58 5.42 10.53
C ARG A 117 -11.75 6.08 9.78
N GLU A 118 -11.46 7.00 8.88
CA GLU A 118 -12.50 7.71 8.13
C GLU A 118 -13.22 6.78 7.13
N ALA A 119 -12.49 5.89 6.47
CA ALA A 119 -13.11 4.87 5.61
C ALA A 119 -14.01 3.94 6.40
N ALA A 120 -13.61 3.50 7.60
CA ALA A 120 -14.44 2.65 8.44
C ALA A 120 -15.75 3.35 8.86
N ARG A 121 -15.71 4.67 9.16
CA ARG A 121 -16.92 5.47 9.39
C ARG A 121 -17.86 5.48 8.18
N ALA A 122 -17.29 5.68 6.99
CA ALA A 122 -18.07 5.66 5.75
C ALA A 122 -18.66 4.27 5.41
N MET A 123 -17.96 3.19 5.82
CA MET A 123 -18.35 1.81 5.57
C MET A 123 -19.24 1.21 6.67
N ALA A 124 -19.46 1.88 7.80
CA ALA A 124 -20.04 1.30 9.02
C ALA A 124 -21.42 0.63 8.84
N THR A 125 -22.22 1.09 7.87
CA THR A 125 -23.56 0.54 7.59
C THR A 125 -23.61 -0.45 6.42
N ARG A 126 -22.51 -0.56 5.66
CA ARG A 126 -22.47 -1.35 4.40
C ARG A 126 -21.45 -2.48 4.45
N GLY A 127 -20.54 -2.43 5.41
CA GLY A 127 -19.33 -3.24 5.40
C GLY A 127 -18.34 -2.79 4.33
N GLY A 128 -17.22 -3.50 4.21
CA GLY A 128 -16.18 -3.17 3.23
C GLY A 128 -14.88 -3.93 3.42
N ALA A 129 -13.85 -3.50 2.70
CA ALA A 129 -12.51 -4.04 2.83
C ALA A 129 -11.47 -2.91 2.89
N ILE A 130 -10.57 -2.97 3.85
CA ILE A 130 -9.40 -2.08 3.95
C ILE A 130 -8.15 -2.92 3.74
N LEU A 131 -7.31 -2.48 2.82
CA LEU A 131 -6.01 -3.07 2.54
C LEU A 131 -4.91 -2.08 2.88
N ASN A 132 -4.00 -2.51 3.74
CA ASN A 132 -2.84 -1.74 4.12
C ASN A 132 -1.59 -2.29 3.43
N VAL A 133 -0.75 -1.42 2.85
CA VAL A 133 0.52 -1.84 2.26
C VAL A 133 1.62 -1.72 3.32
N SER A 134 1.96 -2.87 3.93
CA SER A 134 3.14 -3.05 4.77
C SER A 134 4.41 -3.24 3.90
N SER A 135 5.36 -4.05 4.31
CA SER A 135 6.60 -4.40 3.58
C SER A 135 7.31 -5.54 4.28
N ILE A 136 8.21 -6.23 3.58
CA ILE A 136 9.21 -7.10 4.23
C ILE A 136 10.01 -6.35 5.31
N ALA A 137 10.20 -5.03 5.16
CA ALA A 137 10.86 -4.19 6.18
C ALA A 137 10.08 -4.09 7.49
N GLY A 138 8.79 -4.38 7.49
CA GLY A 138 7.97 -4.48 8.71
C GLY A 138 7.96 -5.88 9.32
N LEU A 139 8.51 -6.87 8.63
CA LEU A 139 8.55 -8.27 9.06
C LEU A 139 9.97 -8.73 9.42
N THR A 140 10.97 -8.15 8.76
CA THR A 140 12.40 -8.50 8.94
C THR A 140 13.23 -7.23 9.13
N GLY A 141 14.39 -7.35 9.80
CA GLY A 141 15.31 -6.24 9.98
C GLY A 141 16.05 -5.91 8.68
N LEU A 142 15.81 -4.73 8.13
CA LEU A 142 16.60 -4.18 7.02
C LEU A 142 17.49 -3.04 7.55
N PRO A 143 18.82 -3.16 7.47
CA PRO A 143 19.73 -2.10 7.93
C PRO A 143 19.44 -0.75 7.27
N ARG A 144 19.58 0.34 8.03
CA ARG A 144 19.37 1.72 7.57
C ARG A 144 17.93 2.08 7.20
N ARG A 145 16.95 1.29 7.64
CA ARG A 145 15.52 1.46 7.33
C ARG A 145 14.68 1.62 8.61
N ASN A 146 15.20 2.32 9.62
CA ASN A 146 14.58 2.36 10.95
C ASN A 146 13.17 2.95 10.93
N ALA A 147 13.00 4.15 10.37
CA ALA A 147 11.70 4.82 10.31
C ALA A 147 10.70 4.04 9.45
N TYR A 148 11.15 3.62 8.27
CA TYR A 148 10.32 2.85 7.34
C TYR A 148 9.92 1.50 7.92
N GLY A 149 10.90 0.76 8.50
CA GLY A 149 10.63 -0.52 9.15
C GLY A 149 9.67 -0.39 10.31
N ALA A 150 9.87 0.60 11.19
CA ALA A 150 8.97 0.88 12.31
C ALA A 150 7.55 1.20 11.83
N ALA A 151 7.41 2.07 10.81
CA ALA A 151 6.11 2.38 10.23
C ALA A 151 5.42 1.14 9.65
N LYS A 152 6.13 0.33 8.88
CA LYS A 152 5.57 -0.87 8.23
C LYS A 152 5.24 -2.00 9.21
N ALA A 153 5.99 -2.13 10.31
CA ALA A 153 5.64 -3.00 11.43
C ALA A 153 4.41 -2.48 12.18
N GLY A 154 4.33 -1.17 12.43
CA GLY A 154 3.17 -0.53 13.04
C GLY A 154 1.90 -0.72 12.20
N ILE A 155 1.98 -0.59 10.88
CA ILE A 155 0.86 -0.88 9.97
C ILE A 155 0.40 -2.33 10.10
N ALA A 156 1.31 -3.30 10.16
CA ALA A 156 0.97 -4.70 10.34
C ALA A 156 0.26 -4.96 11.68
N ALA A 157 0.69 -4.28 12.75
CA ALA A 157 0.05 -4.36 14.07
C ALA A 157 -1.34 -3.71 14.06
N MET A 158 -1.47 -2.46 13.53
CA MET A 158 -2.76 -1.76 13.42
C MET A 158 -3.76 -2.54 12.58
N THR A 159 -3.33 -3.20 11.52
CA THR A 159 -4.18 -4.05 10.68
C THR A 159 -4.92 -5.10 11.51
N LYS A 160 -4.22 -5.75 12.44
CA LYS A 160 -4.80 -6.79 13.31
C LYS A 160 -5.80 -6.19 14.30
N SER A 161 -5.46 -5.06 14.93
CA SER A 161 -6.35 -4.37 15.87
C SER A 161 -7.64 -3.92 15.18
N MET A 162 -7.53 -3.21 14.07
CA MET A 162 -8.67 -2.73 13.29
C MET A 162 -9.54 -3.87 12.75
N ALA A 163 -8.94 -5.00 12.36
CA ALA A 163 -9.65 -6.19 11.91
C ALA A 163 -10.55 -6.76 13.01
N CYS A 164 -10.05 -6.81 14.25
CA CYS A 164 -10.84 -7.29 15.40
C CYS A 164 -11.97 -6.32 15.76
N GLU A 165 -11.69 -5.01 15.74
CA GLU A 165 -12.67 -3.99 16.13
C GLU A 165 -13.84 -3.89 15.15
N TRP A 166 -13.57 -4.02 13.84
CA TRP A 166 -14.55 -3.70 12.81
C TRP A 166 -15.19 -4.92 12.13
N ALA A 167 -14.78 -6.12 12.49
CA ALA A 167 -15.39 -7.35 11.94
C ALA A 167 -16.90 -7.43 12.20
N GLY A 168 -17.35 -6.98 13.38
CA GLY A 168 -18.76 -6.98 13.77
C GLY A 168 -19.67 -6.09 12.91
N VAL A 169 -19.10 -5.09 12.22
CA VAL A 169 -19.81 -4.21 11.27
C VAL A 169 -19.51 -4.59 9.81
N GLY A 170 -18.95 -5.78 9.58
CA GLY A 170 -18.71 -6.32 8.23
C GLY A 170 -17.53 -5.72 7.47
N ILE A 171 -16.59 -5.05 8.17
CA ILE A 171 -15.38 -4.51 7.56
C ILE A 171 -14.23 -5.49 7.80
N ARG A 172 -13.58 -5.94 6.72
CA ARG A 172 -12.37 -6.73 6.77
C ARG A 172 -11.14 -5.82 6.60
N VAL A 173 -10.13 -6.01 7.42
CA VAL A 173 -8.87 -5.26 7.34
C VAL A 173 -7.71 -6.24 7.21
N ASN A 174 -6.95 -6.14 6.12
CA ASN A 174 -5.79 -6.97 5.85
C ASN A 174 -4.61 -6.13 5.40
N ALA A 175 -3.43 -6.71 5.39
CA ALA A 175 -2.24 -6.10 4.83
C ALA A 175 -1.56 -7.03 3.82
N ILE A 176 -0.88 -6.43 2.85
CA ILE A 176 0.16 -7.10 2.06
C ILE A 176 1.53 -6.60 2.51
N ALA A 177 2.53 -7.46 2.43
CA ALA A 177 3.92 -7.13 2.70
C ALA A 177 4.77 -7.44 1.46
N PRO A 178 4.85 -6.48 0.50
CA PRO A 178 5.67 -6.67 -0.70
C PRO A 178 7.15 -6.79 -0.38
N GLY A 179 7.85 -7.58 -1.19
CA GLY A 179 9.30 -7.60 -1.28
C GLY A 179 9.84 -6.51 -2.20
N TYR A 180 10.84 -6.85 -3.00
CA TYR A 180 11.37 -5.96 -4.04
C TYR A 180 10.49 -6.02 -5.28
N VAL A 181 10.03 -4.84 -5.72
CA VAL A 181 9.08 -4.69 -6.84
C VAL A 181 9.71 -3.81 -7.92
N GLY A 182 9.68 -4.24 -9.16
CA GLY A 182 10.25 -3.56 -10.33
C GLY A 182 9.44 -2.33 -10.77
N THR A 183 9.38 -1.31 -9.91
CA THR A 183 8.75 -0.02 -10.24
C THR A 183 9.73 0.91 -10.95
N ALA A 184 9.23 1.94 -11.65
CA ALA A 184 10.06 2.96 -12.29
C ALA A 184 11.04 3.64 -11.29
N LEU A 185 10.62 3.83 -10.04
CA LEU A 185 11.47 4.36 -8.98
C LEU A 185 12.63 3.41 -8.68
N VAL A 186 12.36 2.11 -8.56
CA VAL A 186 13.37 1.09 -8.26
C VAL A 186 14.33 0.94 -9.45
N ALA A 187 13.84 0.95 -10.69
CA ALA A 187 14.67 0.94 -11.89
C ALA A 187 15.67 2.10 -11.90
N LYS A 188 15.23 3.31 -11.57
CA LYS A 188 16.11 4.49 -11.45
C LYS A 188 17.15 4.34 -10.34
N LEU A 189 16.81 3.69 -9.22
CA LEU A 189 17.77 3.43 -8.15
C LEU A 189 18.83 2.38 -8.55
N VAL A 190 18.45 1.41 -9.37
CA VAL A 190 19.37 0.43 -9.97
C VAL A 190 20.29 1.12 -10.97
N GLU A 191 19.76 1.91 -11.91
CA GLU A 191 20.53 2.68 -12.91
C GLU A 191 21.58 3.61 -12.24
N THR A 192 21.21 4.22 -11.10
CA THR A 192 22.12 5.11 -10.35
C THR A 192 23.06 4.37 -9.39
N GLY A 193 23.07 3.03 -9.40
CA GLY A 193 23.94 2.20 -8.55
C GLY A 193 23.60 2.24 -7.05
N ARG A 194 22.43 2.78 -6.69
CA ARG A 194 21.96 2.80 -5.29
C ARG A 194 21.40 1.46 -4.83
N ILE A 195 20.99 0.62 -5.78
CA ILE A 195 20.50 -0.75 -5.56
C ILE A 195 21.33 -1.68 -6.44
N ASP A 196 21.96 -2.67 -5.83
CA ASP A 196 22.55 -3.82 -6.51
C ASP A 196 21.46 -4.88 -6.73
N GLN A 197 20.83 -4.82 -7.89
CA GLN A 197 19.72 -5.71 -8.24
C GLN A 197 20.15 -7.17 -8.23
N ALA A 198 21.28 -7.51 -8.84
CA ALA A 198 21.76 -8.88 -8.94
C ALA A 198 22.02 -9.51 -7.55
N ARG A 199 22.54 -8.70 -6.60
CA ARG A 199 22.72 -9.15 -5.22
C ARG A 199 21.39 -9.41 -4.52
N LEU A 200 20.39 -8.57 -4.75
CA LEU A 200 19.06 -8.75 -4.14
C LEU A 200 18.33 -9.94 -4.76
N GLU A 201 18.40 -10.12 -6.08
CA GLU A 201 17.78 -11.25 -6.78
C GLU A 201 18.32 -12.60 -6.29
N ARG A 202 19.62 -12.73 -6.06
CA ARG A 202 20.20 -13.95 -5.47
C ARG A 202 19.62 -14.29 -4.09
N ARG A 203 19.18 -13.28 -3.33
CA ARG A 203 18.58 -13.47 -1.99
C ARG A 203 17.07 -13.77 -2.05
N ILE A 204 16.43 -13.56 -3.19
CA ILE A 204 15.02 -13.87 -3.42
C ILE A 204 14.91 -15.30 -3.94
N PRO A 205 14.21 -16.24 -3.27
CA PRO A 205 14.03 -17.61 -3.78
C PRO A 205 13.49 -17.70 -5.20
N LEU A 206 12.57 -16.80 -5.61
CA LEU A 206 12.09 -16.72 -6.99
C LEU A 206 13.08 -16.07 -7.97
N GLY A 207 14.26 -15.61 -7.53
CA GLY A 207 15.35 -15.12 -8.35
C GLY A 207 15.11 -13.80 -9.10
N ARG A 208 14.06 -13.06 -8.80
CA ARG A 208 13.69 -11.82 -9.48
C ARG A 208 12.89 -10.87 -8.61
N PHE A 209 12.82 -9.62 -9.01
CA PHE A 209 11.84 -8.68 -8.47
C PHE A 209 10.43 -9.03 -8.95
N ALA A 210 9.44 -8.68 -8.15
CA ALA A 210 8.04 -8.81 -8.54
C ALA A 210 7.66 -7.76 -9.59
N ASP A 211 6.76 -8.11 -10.49
CA ASP A 211 6.02 -7.13 -11.29
C ASP A 211 4.97 -6.43 -10.40
N PRO A 212 4.76 -5.11 -10.52
CA PRO A 212 3.68 -4.42 -9.80
C PRO A 212 2.30 -5.08 -9.96
N ALA A 213 2.03 -5.72 -11.09
CA ALA A 213 0.78 -6.45 -11.34
C ALA A 213 0.63 -7.67 -10.41
N GLU A 214 1.71 -8.36 -10.04
CA GLU A 214 1.67 -9.50 -9.11
C GLU A 214 1.25 -9.04 -7.70
N ILE A 215 1.71 -7.86 -7.29
CA ILE A 215 1.28 -7.24 -6.03
C ILE A 215 -0.21 -6.83 -6.10
N ALA A 216 -0.64 -6.31 -7.24
CA ALA A 216 -2.02 -5.89 -7.46
C ALA A 216 -3.01 -7.09 -7.44
N GLU A 217 -2.61 -8.28 -7.92
CA GLU A 217 -3.43 -9.50 -7.83
C GLU A 217 -3.64 -9.93 -6.38
N ALA A 218 -2.59 -9.93 -5.56
CA ALA A 218 -2.70 -10.26 -4.13
C ALA A 218 -3.58 -9.23 -3.39
N ALA A 219 -3.44 -7.94 -3.72
CA ALA A 219 -4.26 -6.86 -3.21
C ALA A 219 -5.74 -7.06 -3.56
N TRP A 220 -6.01 -7.37 -4.82
CA TRP A 220 -7.37 -7.65 -5.28
C TRP A 220 -7.97 -8.86 -4.56
N PHE A 221 -7.25 -9.97 -4.43
CA PHE A 221 -7.73 -11.14 -3.69
C PHE A 221 -8.21 -10.74 -2.30
N LEU A 222 -7.39 -10.05 -1.49
CA LEU A 222 -7.73 -9.66 -0.14
C LEU A 222 -8.91 -8.69 -0.05
N CYS A 223 -9.13 -7.86 -1.07
CA CYS A 223 -10.29 -6.96 -1.14
C CYS A 223 -11.54 -7.60 -1.74
N SER A 224 -11.40 -8.74 -2.43
CA SER A 224 -12.49 -9.41 -3.15
C SER A 224 -13.38 -10.26 -2.25
N PRO A 225 -14.56 -10.70 -2.71
CA PRO A 225 -15.40 -11.67 -2.01
C PRO A 225 -14.72 -13.04 -1.79
N ALA A 226 -13.72 -13.39 -2.60
CA ALA A 226 -12.95 -14.63 -2.41
C ALA A 226 -12.21 -14.68 -1.07
N ALA A 227 -11.92 -13.51 -0.47
CA ALA A 227 -11.31 -13.38 0.86
C ALA A 227 -12.34 -13.10 1.97
N SER A 228 -13.60 -13.53 1.82
CA SER A 228 -14.69 -13.22 2.77
C SER A 228 -14.44 -13.68 4.20
N TYR A 229 -13.60 -14.70 4.40
CA TYR A 229 -13.23 -15.21 5.73
C TYR A 229 -11.78 -14.84 6.12
N VAL A 230 -11.17 -13.86 5.42
CA VAL A 230 -9.80 -13.38 5.68
C VAL A 230 -9.87 -11.96 6.24
N THR A 231 -9.51 -11.80 7.51
CA THR A 231 -9.34 -10.49 8.17
C THR A 231 -8.20 -10.58 9.19
N GLY A 232 -7.44 -9.50 9.38
CA GLY A 232 -6.26 -9.43 10.25
C GLY A 232 -5.00 -10.10 9.67
N ALA A 233 -5.03 -10.56 8.43
CA ALA A 233 -3.89 -11.20 7.79
C ALA A 233 -2.85 -10.17 7.32
N VAL A 234 -1.57 -10.56 7.40
CA VAL A 234 -0.45 -9.87 6.73
C VAL A 234 0.14 -10.87 5.73
N LEU A 235 -0.18 -10.69 4.46
CA LEU A 235 0.24 -11.58 3.39
C LEU A 235 1.58 -11.11 2.81
N SER A 236 2.63 -11.90 2.97
CA SER A 236 3.91 -11.68 2.29
C SER A 236 3.75 -11.94 0.78
N VAL A 237 4.17 -10.96 -0.04
CA VAL A 237 4.20 -11.04 -1.51
C VAL A 237 5.62 -10.64 -1.93
N ASP A 238 6.59 -11.52 -1.64
CA ASP A 238 8.00 -11.17 -1.58
C ASP A 238 8.94 -12.16 -2.28
N GLY A 239 8.39 -13.09 -3.05
CA GLY A 239 9.16 -14.10 -3.75
C GLY A 239 9.90 -15.09 -2.85
N GLY A 240 9.47 -15.19 -1.58
CA GLY A 240 10.09 -16.04 -0.55
C GLY A 240 11.18 -15.36 0.26
N TRP A 241 11.43 -14.06 0.07
CA TRP A 241 12.46 -13.30 0.79
C TRP A 241 12.41 -13.51 2.30
N SER A 242 11.25 -13.34 2.92
CA SER A 242 11.09 -13.47 4.37
C SER A 242 11.06 -14.91 4.86
N ALA A 243 10.82 -15.89 3.98
CA ALA A 243 10.81 -17.30 4.32
C ALA A 243 12.22 -17.92 4.30
N PHE A 244 13.15 -17.34 3.53
CA PHE A 244 14.50 -17.86 3.40
C PHE A 244 15.36 -17.48 4.62
N GLY A 245 15.73 -18.47 5.42
CA GLY A 245 16.50 -18.29 6.66
C GLY A 245 17.93 -18.84 6.62
N ASP A 246 18.36 -19.41 5.48
CA ASP A 246 19.70 -19.98 5.36
C ASP A 246 20.75 -18.94 4.91
N ALA A 247 22.03 -19.31 5.02
CA ALA A 247 23.16 -18.50 4.56
C ALA A 247 23.38 -18.65 3.05
N GLY A 248 23.81 -17.57 2.38
CA GLY A 248 24.17 -17.59 0.95
C GLY A 248 23.02 -17.20 0.02
N ASP A 249 23.07 -17.71 -1.20
CA ASP A 249 22.14 -17.41 -2.26
C ASP A 249 20.91 -18.31 -2.17
N ALA A 250 19.71 -17.73 -2.28
CA ALA A 250 18.44 -18.44 -2.21
C ALA A 250 18.04 -19.06 -3.56
N SER A 251 18.50 -18.42 -4.65
CA SER A 251 18.24 -18.82 -6.04
C SER A 251 19.48 -19.49 -6.64
N GLY A 252 20.06 -20.44 -5.93
CA GLY A 252 21.31 -21.13 -6.26
C GLY A 252 21.37 -21.79 -7.63
#